data_fc3bb3365e316f492380a7cad3bc0a4d
#
_entry.id   fc3bb3365e316f492380a7cad3bc0a4d
#
_cell.length_a   1.000
_cell.length_b   1.000
_cell.length_c   1.000
_cell.angle_alpha   90.00
_cell.angle_beta   90.00
_cell.angle_gamma   90.00
#
_symmetry.space_group_name_H-M   'P 1'
#
loop_
_entity.id
_entity.type
_entity.pdbx_description
1 polymer ?
#
loop_
_entity_poly.entity_id
_entity_poly.type
_entity_poly.pdbx_seq_one_letter_code
_entity_poly.pdbx_strand_id
1 'polypeptide(L)'
;GSSNFSNTNYNIIQMAQNQGSIIVASAGNSNQNLASNPRYPSCYNGVICVANTTQSDAKRGSSCYGSRVDVSAPGSSILSTIPFNNYGTKSGTSMSAPMVAGLLGLMKSFSPNSTNEQLISCMKSACDNIDAINPSYSGLLGDGRINAYNALLCLSPPNADFEIIKQDSCSGDIQFSDATLGVPKSWAWDFDGDGIIDDTTRTARRYFNQLG
;
A
#
# COMPACT_ATOMS: atom_id res chain seq x y z
N GLY A 1 -3.62 -16.68 17.47
CA GLY A 1 -4.99 -16.17 17.44
C GLY A 1 -6.00 -17.24 17.80
N SER A 2 -7.23 -16.83 18.11
CA SER A 2 -8.35 -17.70 18.45
C SER A 2 -9.36 -17.78 17.29
N SER A 3 -10.07 -18.87 17.18
CA SER A 3 -11.26 -18.98 16.32
C SER A 3 -12.52 -18.37 16.97
N ASN A 4 -12.50 -18.14 18.28
CA ASN A 4 -13.63 -17.63 19.01
C ASN A 4 -13.57 -16.09 19.11
N PHE A 5 -14.68 -15.44 18.79
CA PHE A 5 -14.85 -14.03 19.03
C PHE A 5 -14.91 -13.74 20.54
N SER A 6 -14.23 -12.72 20.99
CA SER A 6 -14.26 -12.25 22.39
C SER A 6 -14.66 -10.77 22.41
N ASN A 7 -15.81 -10.47 23.02
CA ASN A 7 -16.26 -9.09 23.21
C ASN A 7 -15.26 -8.26 24.02
N THR A 8 -14.65 -8.85 25.04
CA THR A 8 -13.66 -8.15 25.88
C THR A 8 -12.46 -7.73 25.03
N ASN A 9 -11.88 -8.66 24.25
CA ASN A 9 -10.74 -8.35 23.39
C ASN A 9 -11.12 -7.35 22.29
N TYR A 10 -12.30 -7.48 21.70
CA TYR A 10 -12.81 -6.53 20.72
C TYR A 10 -12.91 -5.12 21.29
N ASN A 11 -13.53 -4.96 22.46
CA ASN A 11 -13.68 -3.66 23.12
C ASN A 11 -12.32 -3.03 23.45
N ILE A 12 -11.36 -3.81 23.95
CA ILE A 12 -9.99 -3.31 24.23
C ILE A 12 -9.32 -2.81 22.95
N ILE A 13 -9.47 -3.54 21.85
CA ILE A 13 -8.92 -3.14 20.55
C ILE A 13 -9.58 -1.86 20.05
N GLN A 14 -10.92 -1.75 20.14
CA GLN A 14 -11.64 -0.53 19.78
C GLN A 14 -11.19 0.67 20.64
N MET A 15 -10.99 0.47 21.95
CA MET A 15 -10.45 1.52 22.82
C MET A 15 -9.07 1.98 22.37
N ALA A 16 -8.17 1.06 22.03
CA ALA A 16 -6.83 1.39 21.52
C ALA A 16 -6.89 2.16 20.20
N GLN A 17 -7.76 1.76 19.27
CA GLN A 17 -7.98 2.45 18.00
C GLN A 17 -8.53 3.87 18.22
N ASN A 18 -9.48 4.04 19.11
CA ASN A 18 -10.04 5.35 19.47
C ASN A 18 -9.00 6.28 20.12
N GLN A 19 -7.94 5.71 20.71
CA GLN A 19 -6.79 6.46 21.23
C GLN A 19 -5.68 6.67 20.19
N GLY A 20 -5.98 6.40 18.90
CA GLY A 20 -5.05 6.66 17.80
C GLY A 20 -4.08 5.52 17.46
N SER A 21 -4.27 4.31 18.01
CA SER A 21 -3.45 3.16 17.66
C SER A 21 -3.90 2.50 16.36
N ILE A 22 -2.97 2.16 15.46
CA ILE A 22 -3.22 1.26 14.33
C ILE A 22 -2.90 -0.16 14.78
N ILE A 23 -3.86 -1.06 14.68
CA ILE A 23 -3.71 -2.44 15.12
C ILE A 23 -3.47 -3.34 13.88
N VAL A 24 -2.35 -4.06 13.90
CA VAL A 24 -1.95 -5.00 12.84
C VAL A 24 -1.92 -6.42 13.39
N ALA A 25 -2.49 -7.37 12.69
CA ALA A 25 -2.49 -8.76 13.12
C ALA A 25 -2.26 -9.76 11.97
N SER A 26 -1.63 -10.86 12.31
CA SER A 26 -1.35 -11.95 11.37
C SER A 26 -2.62 -12.73 11.01
N ALA A 27 -2.81 -13.06 9.72
CA ALA A 27 -3.96 -13.81 9.21
C ALA A 27 -4.05 -15.26 9.75
N GLY A 28 -2.91 -15.84 10.12
CA GLY A 28 -2.80 -17.23 10.58
C GLY A 28 -2.16 -18.17 9.56
N ASN A 29 -1.77 -19.37 10.02
CA ASN A 29 -0.94 -20.30 9.27
C ASN A 29 -1.60 -21.69 9.09
N SER A 30 -2.90 -21.72 8.87
CA SER A 30 -3.69 -22.97 8.70
C SER A 30 -4.27 -23.16 7.30
N ASN A 31 -3.85 -22.30 6.33
CA ASN A 31 -4.34 -22.33 4.95
C ASN A 31 -5.88 -22.32 4.84
N GLN A 32 -6.54 -21.52 5.64
CA GLN A 32 -8.00 -21.42 5.69
C GLN A 32 -8.49 -20.10 5.12
N ASN A 33 -9.67 -20.13 4.51
CA ASN A 33 -10.40 -18.92 4.12
C ASN A 33 -11.02 -18.29 5.37
N LEU A 34 -10.61 -17.06 5.67
CA LEU A 34 -11.01 -16.30 6.85
C LEU A 34 -12.47 -15.81 6.81
N ALA A 35 -13.11 -15.82 5.63
CA ALA A 35 -14.53 -15.52 5.53
C ALA A 35 -15.36 -16.65 6.16
N SER A 36 -14.93 -17.91 6.01
CA SER A 36 -15.60 -19.09 6.59
C SER A 36 -15.02 -19.51 7.93
N ASN A 37 -13.73 -19.22 8.17
CA ASN A 37 -13.00 -19.63 9.37
C ASN A 37 -12.27 -18.43 9.98
N PRO A 38 -12.98 -17.46 10.59
CA PRO A 38 -12.39 -16.25 11.11
C PRO A 38 -11.34 -16.53 12.20
N ARG A 39 -10.31 -15.70 12.25
CA ARG A 39 -9.24 -15.73 13.26
C ARG A 39 -9.14 -14.38 13.94
N TYR A 40 -9.09 -14.39 15.24
CA TYR A 40 -8.99 -13.18 16.04
C TYR A 40 -7.61 -13.07 16.68
N PRO A 41 -7.05 -11.84 16.73
CA PRO A 41 -7.69 -10.55 16.50
C PRO A 41 -7.79 -10.07 15.04
N SER A 42 -7.18 -10.76 14.06
CA SER A 42 -7.06 -10.27 12.68
C SER A 42 -8.40 -10.03 11.97
N CYS A 43 -9.48 -10.69 12.39
CA CYS A 43 -10.82 -10.50 11.83
C CYS A 43 -11.71 -9.54 12.63
N TYR A 44 -11.19 -8.82 13.61
CA TYR A 44 -11.93 -7.71 14.23
C TYR A 44 -11.95 -6.49 13.31
N ASN A 45 -13.03 -5.72 13.40
CA ASN A 45 -13.15 -4.49 12.60
C ASN A 45 -12.03 -3.50 12.95
N GLY A 46 -11.45 -2.89 11.90
CA GLY A 46 -10.37 -1.91 12.03
C GLY A 46 -8.99 -2.51 12.33
N VAL A 47 -8.86 -3.83 12.49
CA VAL A 47 -7.57 -4.50 12.58
C VAL A 47 -7.07 -4.84 11.18
N ILE A 48 -5.85 -4.44 10.86
CA ILE A 48 -5.21 -4.76 9.58
C ILE A 48 -4.78 -6.22 9.59
N CYS A 49 -5.42 -7.04 8.77
CA CYS A 49 -5.14 -8.47 8.62
C CYS A 49 -4.08 -8.71 7.56
N VAL A 50 -2.97 -9.35 7.93
CA VAL A 50 -1.80 -9.52 7.06
C VAL A 50 -1.59 -10.98 6.68
N ALA A 51 -1.63 -11.28 5.37
CA ALA A 51 -1.23 -12.58 4.81
C ALA A 51 0.27 -12.65 4.52
N ASN A 52 0.77 -13.87 4.23
CA ASN A 52 2.20 -14.12 4.04
C ASN A 52 2.48 -14.52 2.59
N THR A 53 3.46 -13.83 1.97
CA THR A 53 4.04 -14.20 0.67
C THR A 53 5.46 -14.73 0.81
N THR A 54 5.88 -15.49 -0.20
CA THR A 54 7.26 -15.88 -0.43
C THR A 54 8.05 -14.73 -1.06
N GLN A 55 9.34 -14.94 -1.31
CA GLN A 55 10.20 -13.97 -2.03
C GLN A 55 9.78 -13.76 -3.50
N SER A 56 9.03 -14.69 -4.09
CA SER A 56 8.49 -14.59 -5.45
C SER A 56 7.03 -14.11 -5.48
N ASP A 57 6.56 -13.45 -4.44
CA ASP A 57 5.20 -12.96 -4.26
C ASP A 57 4.09 -14.02 -4.30
N ALA A 58 4.46 -15.31 -4.35
CA ALA A 58 3.50 -16.39 -4.22
C ALA A 58 2.97 -16.47 -2.79
N LYS A 59 1.66 -16.68 -2.63
CA LYS A 59 1.07 -16.98 -1.32
C LYS A 59 1.80 -18.15 -0.69
N ARG A 60 2.30 -17.99 0.53
CA ARG A 60 2.85 -19.15 1.25
C ARG A 60 1.74 -20.19 1.49
N GLY A 61 2.06 -21.47 1.23
CA GLY A 61 1.08 -22.57 1.30
C GLY A 61 0.29 -22.62 2.60
N SER A 62 0.93 -22.31 3.75
CA SER A 62 0.25 -22.28 5.05
C SER A 62 -0.52 -20.99 5.35
N SER A 63 -0.30 -19.88 4.63
CA SER A 63 -0.97 -18.60 4.94
C SER A 63 -2.49 -18.72 4.81
N CYS A 64 -3.23 -18.25 5.81
CA CYS A 64 -4.66 -18.00 5.65
C CYS A 64 -4.88 -16.89 4.61
N TYR A 65 -6.08 -16.86 4.02
CA TYR A 65 -6.49 -16.00 2.92
C TYR A 65 -7.99 -15.67 3.02
N GLY A 66 -8.51 -14.85 2.13
CA GLY A 66 -9.93 -14.54 2.04
C GLY A 66 -10.22 -13.03 2.11
N SER A 67 -11.49 -12.66 1.96
CA SER A 67 -11.95 -11.25 1.92
C SER A 67 -11.71 -10.47 3.23
N ARG A 68 -11.20 -11.12 4.27
CA ARG A 68 -10.80 -10.48 5.55
C ARG A 68 -9.33 -10.06 5.57
N VAL A 69 -8.55 -10.46 4.57
CA VAL A 69 -7.16 -10.01 4.43
C VAL A 69 -7.14 -8.60 3.87
N ASP A 70 -6.41 -7.70 4.51
CA ASP A 70 -6.24 -6.32 4.04
C ASP A 70 -5.07 -6.18 3.09
N VAL A 71 -3.92 -6.75 3.46
CA VAL A 71 -2.68 -6.72 2.67
C VAL A 71 -1.88 -7.99 2.86
N SER A 72 -0.96 -8.23 1.95
CA SER A 72 0.06 -9.27 2.07
C SER A 72 1.45 -8.66 2.30
N ALA A 73 2.33 -9.41 2.97
CA ALA A 73 3.71 -8.99 3.17
C ALA A 73 4.66 -10.21 3.15
N PRO A 74 5.94 -10.02 2.82
CA PRO A 74 6.94 -11.07 2.93
C PRO A 74 6.97 -11.65 4.34
N GLY A 75 6.94 -12.96 4.44
CA GLY A 75 6.95 -13.64 5.74
C GLY A 75 7.54 -15.05 5.67
N SER A 76 8.27 -15.34 4.58
CA SER A 76 8.94 -16.62 4.38
C SER A 76 10.44 -16.45 4.45
N SER A 77 11.10 -17.24 5.32
CA SER A 77 12.55 -17.21 5.54
C SER A 77 13.06 -15.83 5.97
N ILE A 78 12.34 -15.18 6.87
CA ILE A 78 12.72 -13.86 7.39
C ILE A 78 13.79 -14.02 8.47
N LEU A 79 14.95 -13.44 8.23
CA LEU A 79 16.05 -13.36 9.19
C LEU A 79 15.74 -12.31 10.25
N SER A 80 15.86 -12.67 11.51
CA SER A 80 15.67 -11.75 12.64
C SER A 80 16.41 -12.24 13.86
N THR A 81 16.41 -11.44 14.93
CA THR A 81 16.94 -11.83 16.23
C THR A 81 16.11 -12.96 16.84
N ILE A 82 16.77 -13.88 17.48
CA ILE A 82 16.17 -14.98 18.24
C ILE A 82 16.78 -15.02 19.66
N PRO A 83 16.18 -15.74 20.62
CA PRO A 83 16.74 -15.86 21.97
C PRO A 83 18.22 -16.28 21.98
N PHE A 84 18.91 -15.97 23.09
CA PHE A 84 20.31 -16.29 23.35
C PHE A 84 21.31 -15.52 22.48
N ASN A 85 20.99 -14.22 22.19
CA ASN A 85 21.88 -13.33 21.47
C ASN A 85 22.31 -13.89 20.09
N ASN A 86 21.35 -14.43 19.36
CA ASN A 86 21.59 -15.09 18.09
C ASN A 86 20.62 -14.56 16.97
N TYR A 87 20.86 -14.98 15.73
CA TYR A 87 20.03 -14.72 14.58
C TYR A 87 19.52 -16.02 13.97
N GLY A 88 18.31 -15.98 13.42
CA GLY A 88 17.72 -17.13 12.76
C GLY A 88 16.57 -16.76 11.85
N THR A 89 16.25 -17.66 10.93
CA THR A 89 15.14 -17.46 10.00
C THR A 89 13.85 -18.07 10.54
N LYS A 90 12.77 -17.33 10.41
CA LYS A 90 11.41 -17.78 10.72
C LYS A 90 10.49 -17.54 9.53
N SER A 91 9.40 -18.30 9.49
CA SER A 91 8.40 -18.15 8.42
C SER A 91 7.00 -18.24 9.01
N GLY A 92 6.13 -17.35 8.56
CA GLY A 92 4.73 -17.30 8.97
C GLY A 92 4.14 -15.90 8.81
N THR A 93 2.82 -15.80 8.87
CA THR A 93 2.12 -14.51 8.92
C THR A 93 2.53 -13.65 10.13
N SER A 94 3.12 -14.29 11.17
CA SER A 94 3.72 -13.61 12.31
C SER A 94 4.99 -12.82 11.95
N MET A 95 5.63 -13.10 10.81
CA MET A 95 6.77 -12.35 10.28
C MET A 95 6.29 -11.26 9.31
N SER A 96 5.16 -11.48 8.64
CA SER A 96 4.53 -10.49 7.74
C SER A 96 3.91 -9.32 8.50
N ALA A 97 3.20 -9.59 9.60
CA ALA A 97 2.51 -8.55 10.37
C ALA A 97 3.46 -7.44 10.90
N PRO A 98 4.63 -7.74 11.50
CA PRO A 98 5.56 -6.70 11.92
C PRO A 98 6.17 -5.90 10.77
N MET A 99 6.26 -6.44 9.55
CA MET A 99 6.69 -5.66 8.38
C MET A 99 5.66 -4.56 8.04
N VAL A 100 4.37 -4.89 8.11
CA VAL A 100 3.30 -3.91 7.92
C VAL A 100 3.30 -2.86 9.04
N ALA A 101 3.46 -3.29 10.29
CA ALA A 101 3.55 -2.37 11.43
C ALA A 101 4.78 -1.44 11.31
N GLY A 102 5.93 -1.97 10.88
CA GLY A 102 7.14 -1.20 10.63
C GLY A 102 6.97 -0.18 9.48
N LEU A 103 6.31 -0.59 8.39
CA LEU A 103 5.99 0.33 7.29
C LEU A 103 5.09 1.48 7.76
N LEU A 104 4.02 1.19 8.50
CA LEU A 104 3.15 2.24 9.04
C LEU A 104 3.89 3.19 10.01
N GLY A 105 4.81 2.66 10.81
CA GLY A 105 5.69 3.45 11.67
C GLY A 105 6.62 4.36 10.85
N LEU A 106 7.21 3.83 9.77
CA LEU A 106 8.04 4.60 8.84
C LEU A 106 7.22 5.70 8.15
N MET A 107 6.02 5.38 7.65
CA MET A 107 5.10 6.33 7.04
C MET A 107 4.70 7.45 8.01
N LYS A 108 4.42 7.11 9.27
CA LYS A 108 4.10 8.08 10.33
C LYS A 108 5.28 8.98 10.67
N SER A 109 6.49 8.44 10.68
CA SER A 109 7.73 9.22 10.86
C SER A 109 7.99 10.17 9.69
N PHE A 110 7.71 9.72 8.46
CA PHE A 110 7.87 10.50 7.23
C PHE A 110 6.84 11.63 7.14
N SER A 111 5.58 11.37 7.50
CA SER A 111 4.48 12.35 7.51
C SER A 111 3.78 12.39 8.87
N PRO A 112 4.34 13.08 9.88
CA PRO A 112 3.83 13.07 11.25
C PRO A 112 2.40 13.60 11.42
N ASN A 113 1.97 14.49 10.51
CA ASN A 113 0.65 15.10 10.54
C ASN A 113 -0.44 14.29 9.83
N SER A 114 -0.07 13.21 9.10
CA SER A 114 -1.06 12.34 8.47
C SER A 114 -1.92 11.62 9.49
N THR A 115 -3.20 11.51 9.20
CA THR A 115 -4.13 10.72 10.01
C THR A 115 -3.89 9.22 9.80
N ASN A 116 -4.39 8.40 10.71
CA ASN A 116 -4.30 6.94 10.56
C ASN A 116 -4.99 6.45 9.30
N GLU A 117 -6.14 7.05 8.95
CA GLU A 117 -6.89 6.73 7.73
C GLU A 117 -6.06 7.04 6.48
N GLN A 118 -5.35 8.18 6.45
CA GLN A 118 -4.47 8.53 5.34
C GLN A 118 -3.32 7.55 5.21
N LEU A 119 -2.67 7.19 6.32
CA LEU A 119 -1.58 6.21 6.32
C LEU A 119 -2.04 4.84 5.80
N ILE A 120 -3.18 4.34 6.31
CA ILE A 120 -3.74 3.04 5.90
C ILE A 120 -4.16 3.08 4.44
N SER A 121 -4.83 4.15 4.00
CA SER A 121 -5.26 4.32 2.60
C SER A 121 -4.07 4.35 1.64
N CYS A 122 -3.03 5.15 1.94
CA CYS A 122 -1.81 5.20 1.14
C CYS A 122 -1.07 3.86 1.11
N MET A 123 -0.95 3.18 2.25
CA MET A 123 -0.33 1.85 2.30
C MET A 123 -1.08 0.84 1.42
N LYS A 124 -2.41 0.83 1.49
CA LYS A 124 -3.26 -0.11 0.73
C LYS A 124 -3.23 0.18 -0.76
N SER A 125 -3.41 1.44 -1.16
CA SER A 125 -3.39 1.84 -2.58
C SER A 125 -2.02 1.69 -3.26
N ALA A 126 -0.95 1.65 -2.47
CA ALA A 126 0.42 1.50 -2.93
C ALA A 126 0.87 0.04 -3.07
N CYS A 127 0.03 -0.94 -2.70
CA CYS A 127 0.40 -2.34 -2.78
C CYS A 127 0.64 -2.79 -4.23
N ASP A 128 1.63 -3.67 -4.42
CA ASP A 128 1.82 -4.34 -5.71
C ASP A 128 0.76 -5.45 -5.86
N ASN A 129 0.04 -5.43 -6.98
CA ASN A 129 -0.92 -6.49 -7.28
C ASN A 129 -0.20 -7.81 -7.54
N ILE A 130 -0.59 -8.84 -6.80
CA ILE A 130 0.02 -10.18 -6.88
C ILE A 130 -0.95 -11.25 -7.39
N ASP A 131 -2.11 -10.88 -7.90
CA ASP A 131 -3.16 -11.80 -8.36
C ASP A 131 -2.70 -12.68 -9.53
N ALA A 132 -1.94 -12.11 -10.48
CA ALA A 132 -1.40 -12.85 -11.61
C ALA A 132 -0.45 -14.00 -11.18
N ILE A 133 0.25 -13.82 -10.05
CA ILE A 133 1.13 -14.84 -9.46
C ILE A 133 0.31 -15.86 -8.65
N ASN A 134 -0.87 -15.45 -8.19
CA ASN A 134 -1.74 -16.23 -7.28
C ASN A 134 -3.15 -16.44 -7.86
N PRO A 135 -3.32 -16.99 -9.06
CA PRO A 135 -4.63 -17.01 -9.74
C PRO A 135 -5.72 -17.75 -8.95
N SER A 136 -5.37 -18.77 -8.16
CA SER A 136 -6.31 -19.49 -7.30
C SER A 136 -6.74 -18.68 -6.05
N TYR A 137 -6.12 -17.55 -5.79
CA TYR A 137 -6.35 -16.69 -4.63
C TYR A 137 -6.60 -15.23 -5.04
N SER A 138 -6.93 -14.99 -6.32
CA SER A 138 -7.20 -13.64 -6.84
C SER A 138 -8.28 -12.95 -6.00
N GLY A 139 -8.00 -11.71 -5.56
CA GLY A 139 -8.87 -10.93 -4.66
C GLY A 139 -8.97 -11.46 -3.22
N LEU A 140 -8.18 -12.48 -2.84
CA LEU A 140 -8.21 -13.09 -1.50
C LEU A 140 -6.94 -12.86 -0.68
N LEU A 141 -6.01 -12.06 -1.20
CA LEU A 141 -4.74 -11.70 -0.56
C LEU A 141 -4.66 -10.20 -0.20
N GLY A 142 -5.83 -9.56 -0.06
CA GLY A 142 -5.97 -8.14 0.19
C GLY A 142 -5.65 -7.29 -1.03
N ASP A 143 -5.24 -6.05 -0.83
CA ASP A 143 -4.90 -5.13 -1.93
C ASP A 143 -3.56 -5.50 -2.63
N GLY A 144 -2.87 -6.52 -2.14
CA GLY A 144 -1.62 -7.02 -2.69
C GLY A 144 -0.46 -7.03 -1.69
N ARG A 145 0.78 -7.12 -2.19
CA ARG A 145 1.98 -7.05 -1.36
C ARG A 145 2.34 -5.60 -1.06
N ILE A 146 2.57 -5.26 0.21
CA ILE A 146 3.00 -3.92 0.62
C ILE A 146 4.24 -3.46 -0.17
N ASN A 147 4.25 -2.19 -0.56
CA ASN A 147 5.35 -1.52 -1.24
C ASN A 147 5.71 -0.23 -0.48
N ALA A 148 6.85 -0.25 0.21
CA ALA A 148 7.27 0.85 1.06
C ALA A 148 7.56 2.14 0.26
N TYR A 149 8.18 2.01 -0.91
CA TYR A 149 8.49 3.14 -1.76
C TYR A 149 7.21 3.86 -2.23
N ASN A 150 6.28 3.11 -2.81
CA ASN A 150 5.02 3.67 -3.30
C ASN A 150 4.16 4.24 -2.16
N ALA A 151 4.18 3.60 -0.97
CA ALA A 151 3.45 4.07 0.19
C ALA A 151 3.97 5.43 0.72
N LEU A 152 5.29 5.63 0.72
CA LEU A 152 5.90 6.92 1.08
C LEU A 152 5.65 7.96 -0.02
N LEU A 153 5.73 7.56 -1.28
CA LEU A 153 5.43 8.43 -2.42
C LEU A 153 3.98 8.95 -2.37
N CYS A 154 3.02 8.11 -1.97
CA CYS A 154 1.63 8.52 -1.77
C CYS A 154 1.46 9.62 -0.72
N LEU A 155 2.33 9.67 0.29
CA LEU A 155 2.31 10.69 1.34
C LEU A 155 3.14 11.93 0.99
N SER A 156 3.98 11.86 -0.05
CA SER A 156 4.80 12.98 -0.48
C SER A 156 3.92 14.06 -1.13
N PRO A 157 4.21 15.34 -0.91
CA PRO A 157 3.64 16.38 -1.76
C PRO A 157 4.04 16.09 -3.22
N PRO A 158 3.15 16.29 -4.19
CA PRO A 158 3.50 16.10 -5.59
C PRO A 158 4.64 17.05 -5.97
N ASN A 159 5.69 16.50 -6.57
CA ASN A 159 6.76 17.28 -7.19
C ASN A 159 6.45 17.38 -8.68
N ALA A 160 5.91 18.51 -9.11
CA ALA A 160 5.46 18.73 -10.46
C ALA A 160 6.61 18.56 -11.46
N ASP A 161 6.39 17.73 -12.45
CA ASP A 161 7.30 17.46 -13.56
C ASP A 161 6.50 17.03 -14.79
N PHE A 162 7.10 17.16 -15.97
CA PHE A 162 6.46 16.75 -17.22
C PHE A 162 7.49 16.25 -18.23
N GLU A 163 7.00 15.48 -19.19
CA GLU A 163 7.77 15.06 -20.36
C GLU A 163 7.05 15.44 -21.66
N ILE A 164 7.82 15.69 -22.70
CA ILE A 164 7.30 15.88 -24.06
C ILE A 164 7.22 14.51 -24.71
N ILE A 165 5.98 14.03 -24.96
CA ILE A 165 5.73 12.71 -25.53
C ILE A 165 5.56 12.75 -27.06
N LYS A 166 5.23 13.90 -27.61
CA LYS A 166 5.12 14.12 -29.06
C LYS A 166 5.47 15.54 -29.41
N GLN A 167 6.36 15.69 -30.38
CA GLN A 167 6.72 16.98 -30.96
C GLN A 167 6.70 16.86 -32.48
N ASP A 168 5.88 17.68 -33.12
CA ASP A 168 5.91 17.87 -34.56
C ASP A 168 6.56 19.19 -34.89
N SER A 169 7.84 19.11 -35.30
CA SER A 169 8.65 20.31 -35.62
C SER A 169 8.18 21.07 -36.86
N CYS A 170 7.32 20.47 -37.69
CA CYS A 170 6.77 21.15 -38.87
C CYS A 170 5.46 21.88 -38.58
N SER A 171 4.69 21.39 -37.62
CA SER A 171 3.37 21.98 -37.27
C SER A 171 3.37 22.80 -36.00
N GLY A 172 4.43 22.74 -35.18
CA GLY A 172 4.47 23.40 -33.87
C GLY A 172 3.56 22.74 -32.81
N ASP A 173 3.06 21.54 -33.09
CA ASP A 173 2.17 20.79 -32.20
C ASP A 173 3.00 19.97 -31.19
N ILE A 174 2.83 20.29 -29.91
CA ILE A 174 3.57 19.63 -28.82
C ILE A 174 2.56 18.99 -27.84
N GLN A 175 2.82 17.75 -27.48
CA GLN A 175 2.06 17.03 -26.47
C GLN A 175 2.92 16.79 -25.23
N PHE A 176 2.40 17.18 -24.09
CA PHE A 176 3.03 17.07 -22.78
C PHE A 176 2.29 15.98 -21.96
N SER A 177 3.05 15.22 -21.21
CA SER A 177 2.51 14.26 -20.25
C SER A 177 3.03 14.55 -18.85
N ASP A 178 2.17 14.39 -17.87
CA ASP A 178 2.53 14.45 -16.46
C ASP A 178 3.58 13.38 -16.13
N ALA A 179 4.72 13.83 -15.60
CA ALA A 179 5.81 13.02 -15.04
C ALA A 179 5.97 13.29 -13.53
N THR A 180 4.98 13.90 -12.89
CA THR A 180 4.97 14.28 -11.49
C THR A 180 5.29 13.08 -10.59
N LEU A 181 6.26 13.24 -9.73
CA LEU A 181 6.50 12.30 -8.62
C LEU A 181 5.50 12.59 -7.48
N GLY A 182 4.84 11.56 -7.00
CA GLY A 182 3.78 11.67 -6.00
C GLY A 182 2.39 11.38 -6.58
N VAL A 183 1.35 11.77 -5.85
CA VAL A 183 -0.05 11.58 -6.27
C VAL A 183 -0.70 12.94 -6.46
N PRO A 184 -0.65 13.54 -7.67
CA PRO A 184 -1.31 14.80 -7.95
C PRO A 184 -2.83 14.63 -7.86
N LYS A 185 -3.51 15.62 -7.32
CA LYS A 185 -4.98 15.68 -7.23
C LYS A 185 -5.62 16.36 -8.42
N SER A 186 -4.84 17.22 -9.11
CA SER A 186 -5.26 17.99 -10.27
C SER A 186 -4.04 18.45 -11.05
N TRP A 187 -4.25 18.82 -12.29
CA TRP A 187 -3.25 19.41 -13.19
C TRP A 187 -3.67 20.81 -13.55
N ALA A 188 -2.70 21.67 -13.79
CA ALA A 188 -2.89 23.03 -14.28
C ALA A 188 -1.68 23.35 -15.15
N TRP A 189 -1.91 23.60 -16.43
CA TRP A 189 -0.92 23.94 -17.41
C TRP A 189 -1.10 25.41 -17.80
N ASP A 190 -0.03 26.16 -17.69
CA ASP A 190 0.09 27.54 -18.14
C ASP A 190 1.29 27.58 -19.09
N PHE A 191 1.01 27.60 -20.42
CA PHE A 191 2.03 27.39 -21.43
C PHE A 191 2.75 28.68 -21.84
N ASP A 192 2.21 29.85 -21.50
CA ASP A 192 2.78 31.14 -21.85
C ASP A 192 3.21 31.98 -20.61
N GLY A 193 2.93 31.47 -19.40
CA GLY A 193 3.35 32.07 -18.17
C GLY A 193 2.58 33.35 -17.77
N ASP A 194 1.36 33.49 -18.30
CA ASP A 194 0.52 34.67 -18.03
C ASP A 194 -0.29 34.53 -16.72
N GLY A 195 -0.25 33.38 -16.05
CA GLY A 195 -0.98 33.05 -14.83
C GLY A 195 -2.40 32.57 -15.07
N ILE A 196 -2.82 32.39 -16.31
CA ILE A 196 -4.11 31.81 -16.70
C ILE A 196 -3.89 30.34 -17.08
N ILE A 197 -4.74 29.45 -16.55
CA ILE A 197 -4.62 28.03 -16.82
C ILE A 197 -5.16 27.71 -18.20
N ASP A 198 -4.31 27.21 -19.08
CA ASP A 198 -4.63 26.81 -20.45
C ASP A 198 -5.26 25.42 -20.55
N ASP A 199 -4.84 24.45 -19.70
CA ASP A 199 -5.32 23.08 -19.71
C ASP A 199 -5.28 22.48 -18.30
N THR A 200 -6.20 21.53 -18.02
CA THR A 200 -6.31 20.82 -16.72
C THR A 200 -6.27 19.31 -16.85
N THR A 201 -5.95 18.81 -18.04
CA THR A 201 -5.87 17.37 -18.28
C THR A 201 -4.49 16.81 -17.90
N ARG A 202 -4.42 15.53 -17.60
CA ARG A 202 -3.15 14.85 -17.27
C ARG A 202 -2.16 14.87 -18.43
N THR A 203 -2.66 14.84 -19.67
CA THR A 203 -1.88 14.94 -20.90
C THR A 203 -2.39 16.13 -21.68
N ALA A 204 -1.63 17.21 -21.69
CA ALA A 204 -2.01 18.46 -22.31
C ALA A 204 -1.39 18.59 -23.70
N ARG A 205 -2.00 19.44 -24.54
CA ARG A 205 -1.55 19.67 -25.91
C ARG A 205 -1.60 21.16 -26.23
N ARG A 206 -0.47 21.69 -26.75
CA ARG A 206 -0.38 23.08 -27.17
C ARG A 206 0.21 23.19 -28.57
N TYR A 207 -0.35 24.10 -29.32
CA TYR A 207 0.16 24.48 -30.63
C TYR A 207 0.93 25.79 -30.52
N PHE A 208 2.21 25.78 -30.88
CA PHE A 208 3.06 26.96 -30.84
C PHE A 208 3.23 27.50 -32.27
N ASN A 209 2.73 28.70 -32.52
CA ASN A 209 2.72 29.34 -33.84
C ASN A 209 4.08 29.89 -34.29
N GLN A 210 5.04 30.00 -33.38
CA GLN A 210 6.40 30.46 -33.68
C GLN A 210 7.41 29.50 -33.06
N LEU A 211 8.26 28.95 -33.91
CA LEU A 211 9.49 28.33 -33.48
C LEU A 211 10.44 29.47 -33.14
N GLY A 212 10.68 29.70 -31.85
CA GLY A 212 11.63 30.69 -31.36
C GLY A 212 13.09 30.31 -31.64
#